data_1f80cb493e9a377b5e5e6b64e9d4313c
#
_entry.id   1f80cb493e9a377b5e5e6b64e9d4313c
#
_cell.length_a   1.000
_cell.length_b   1.000
_cell.length_c   1.000
_cell.angle_alpha   90.00
_cell.angle_beta   90.00
_cell.angle_gamma   90.00
#
_symmetry.space_group_name_H-M   'P 1'
#
loop_
_entity.id
_entity.type
_entity.pdbx_description
1 polymer ?
#
loop_
_entity_poly.entity_id
_entity_poly.type
_entity_poly.pdbx_seq_one_letter_code
_entity_poly.pdbx_strand_id
1 'polypeptide(L)'
;MGKNQLHSFWPVLVGEFFNPEHILIKDELINFFTEYEKNLPEGNSQLKDKNYSGNYNLYQSKYDLHTEKNEALLSVMKFIAMSILEMVKKANESKLEELENKTPRINVHLTESWFIRYNQGGMVYPHNHDGCSWSCVYYVEIGKEAKKMNGSTYFIRPYQGFSKFDFGGSYMLNDQMVLNAEEGKLLVFPNYLYHGSHPFEGSKDRIVISVNSKIDLQK
;
A
#
# COMPACT_ATOMS: atom_id res chain seq x y z
N MET A 1 -26.14 22.40 32.51
CA MET A 1 -24.79 22.88 32.12
C MET A 1 -24.24 21.90 31.08
N GLY A 2 -23.90 22.39 29.89
CA GLY A 2 -23.24 21.55 28.84
C GLY A 2 -21.88 21.08 29.33
N LYS A 3 -21.48 19.84 28.95
CA LYS A 3 -20.14 19.32 29.22
C LYS A 3 -19.23 19.77 28.09
N ASN A 4 -18.01 20.22 28.42
CA ASN A 4 -16.99 20.48 27.39
C ASN A 4 -16.64 19.18 26.70
N GLN A 5 -16.57 19.17 25.35
CA GLN A 5 -16.26 18.01 24.55
C GLN A 5 -15.22 18.39 23.50
N LEU A 6 -14.29 17.47 23.23
CA LEU A 6 -13.35 17.54 22.12
C LEU A 6 -13.78 16.52 21.06
N HIS A 7 -13.82 16.95 19.81
CA HIS A 7 -14.15 16.09 18.69
C HIS A 7 -12.95 15.98 17.75
N SER A 8 -12.65 14.78 17.26
CA SER A 8 -11.70 14.54 16.21
C SER A 8 -12.46 14.25 14.91
N PHE A 9 -12.26 15.10 13.90
CA PHE A 9 -12.94 14.97 12.62
C PHE A 9 -11.95 14.51 11.53
N TRP A 10 -12.47 13.71 10.58
CA TRP A 10 -11.78 13.25 9.38
C TRP A 10 -10.43 12.56 9.65
N PRO A 11 -10.41 11.51 10.47
CA PRO A 11 -9.20 10.73 10.67
C PRO A 11 -8.78 10.06 9.37
N VAL A 12 -7.48 10.06 9.09
CA VAL A 12 -6.91 9.25 8.02
C VAL A 12 -6.60 7.88 8.59
N LEU A 13 -7.14 6.83 7.97
CA LEU A 13 -6.96 5.46 8.42
C LEU A 13 -5.91 4.76 7.54
N VAL A 14 -4.92 4.14 8.18
CA VAL A 14 -3.95 3.25 7.55
C VAL A 14 -3.92 1.96 8.35
N GLY A 15 -4.11 0.83 7.68
CA GLY A 15 -4.09 -0.50 8.30
C GLY A 15 -2.75 -1.20 8.04
N GLU A 16 -2.25 -1.90 9.07
CA GLU A 16 -1.13 -2.84 8.96
C GLU A 16 -1.65 -4.26 9.20
N PHE A 17 -1.39 -5.16 8.26
CA PHE A 17 -1.78 -6.56 8.32
C PHE A 17 -0.55 -7.44 8.07
N PHE A 18 -0.52 -8.63 8.65
CA PHE A 18 0.59 -9.57 8.51
C PHE A 18 0.09 -10.88 7.94
N ASN A 19 0.70 -11.33 6.83
CA ASN A 19 0.36 -12.60 6.21
C ASN A 19 1.03 -13.77 6.96
N PRO A 20 0.25 -14.62 7.63
CA PRO A 20 0.83 -15.75 8.39
C PRO A 20 1.48 -16.80 7.49
N GLU A 21 1.10 -16.86 6.22
CA GLU A 21 1.64 -17.83 5.26
C GLU A 21 2.86 -17.29 4.49
N HIS A 22 3.30 -16.06 4.76
CA HIS A 22 4.34 -15.39 3.98
C HIS A 22 5.60 -16.25 3.81
N ILE A 23 6.10 -16.83 4.89
CA ILE A 23 7.32 -17.61 4.88
C ILE A 23 7.22 -18.86 3.96
N LEU A 24 6.01 -19.39 3.78
CA LEU A 24 5.77 -20.59 2.98
C LEU A 24 5.73 -20.29 1.47
N ILE A 25 5.37 -19.06 1.10
CA ILE A 25 5.13 -18.68 -0.30
C ILE A 25 6.18 -17.71 -0.87
N LYS A 26 7.03 -17.16 -0.01
CA LYS A 26 8.01 -16.12 -0.38
C LYS A 26 8.92 -16.52 -1.53
N ASP A 27 9.56 -17.68 -1.42
CA ASP A 27 10.54 -18.14 -2.40
C ASP A 27 9.89 -18.41 -3.76
N GLU A 28 8.67 -18.95 -3.77
CA GLU A 28 7.91 -19.15 -5.00
C GLU A 28 7.54 -17.82 -5.66
N LEU A 29 7.14 -16.80 -4.88
CA LEU A 29 6.87 -15.46 -5.39
C LEU A 29 8.12 -14.83 -6.02
N ILE A 30 9.27 -14.93 -5.35
CA ILE A 30 10.54 -14.38 -5.87
C ILE A 30 10.92 -15.07 -7.18
N ASN A 31 10.78 -16.38 -7.25
CA ASN A 31 11.05 -17.15 -8.48
C ASN A 31 10.09 -16.73 -9.60
N PHE A 32 8.79 -16.62 -9.31
CA PHE A 32 7.79 -16.17 -10.28
C PHE A 32 8.14 -14.77 -10.82
N PHE A 33 8.46 -13.80 -9.98
CA PHE A 33 8.81 -12.45 -10.41
C PHE A 33 10.11 -12.43 -11.24
N THR A 34 11.07 -13.26 -10.89
CA THR A 34 12.33 -13.37 -11.65
C THR A 34 12.09 -13.91 -13.06
N GLU A 35 11.23 -14.92 -13.21
CA GLU A 35 10.86 -15.42 -14.54
C GLU A 35 9.99 -14.42 -15.31
N TYR A 36 9.08 -13.71 -14.62
CA TYR A 36 8.28 -12.65 -15.23
C TYR A 36 9.17 -11.57 -15.85
N GLU A 37 10.19 -11.09 -15.11
CA GLU A 37 11.15 -10.08 -15.59
C GLU A 37 11.96 -10.56 -16.78
N LYS A 38 12.42 -11.81 -16.78
CA LYS A 38 13.14 -12.40 -17.95
C LYS A 38 12.29 -12.40 -19.20
N ASN A 39 10.99 -12.70 -19.06
CA ASN A 39 10.06 -12.75 -20.18
C ASN A 39 9.57 -11.37 -20.62
N LEU A 40 9.62 -10.37 -19.76
CA LEU A 40 9.19 -9.00 -20.00
C LEU A 40 10.19 -7.99 -19.42
N PRO A 41 11.45 -7.93 -19.94
CA PRO A 41 12.51 -7.11 -19.36
C PRO A 41 12.21 -5.61 -19.42
N GLU A 42 11.33 -5.19 -20.33
CA GLU A 42 10.89 -3.81 -20.47
C GLU A 42 9.90 -3.37 -19.38
N GLY A 43 9.33 -4.32 -18.67
CA GLY A 43 8.32 -4.06 -17.65
C GLY A 43 7.10 -3.33 -18.21
N ASN A 44 6.60 -2.35 -17.46
CA ASN A 44 5.51 -1.50 -17.90
C ASN A 44 6.04 -0.40 -18.82
N SER A 45 5.85 -0.56 -20.14
CA SER A 45 6.32 0.38 -21.16
C SER A 45 5.69 1.79 -21.06
N GLN A 46 4.54 1.93 -20.40
CA GLN A 46 3.89 3.24 -20.17
C GLN A 46 4.70 4.13 -19.22
N LEU A 47 5.57 3.55 -18.39
CA LEU A 47 6.45 4.27 -17.48
C LEU A 47 7.73 4.79 -18.13
N LYS A 48 7.96 4.52 -19.43
CA LYS A 48 9.15 4.97 -20.17
C LYS A 48 9.13 6.46 -20.54
N ASP A 49 8.01 7.13 -20.37
CA ASP A 49 8.01 8.59 -20.53
C ASP A 49 8.78 9.21 -19.35
N LYS A 50 10.03 9.60 -19.66
CA LYS A 50 10.97 10.22 -18.71
C LYS A 50 10.41 11.45 -17.98
N ASN A 51 9.33 12.03 -18.51
CA ASN A 51 8.66 13.19 -17.94
C ASN A 51 7.57 12.82 -16.92
N TYR A 52 7.24 11.53 -16.76
CA TYR A 52 6.12 11.07 -15.91
C TYR A 52 6.48 9.94 -14.96
N SER A 53 7.72 9.51 -14.87
CA SER A 53 8.06 8.39 -13.98
C SER A 53 8.22 8.87 -12.54
N GLY A 54 7.18 8.67 -11.72
CA GLY A 54 7.28 8.71 -10.25
C GLY A 54 8.20 7.64 -9.67
N ASN A 55 8.97 6.96 -10.53
CA ASN A 55 9.80 5.82 -10.22
C ASN A 55 11.26 6.11 -10.57
N TYR A 56 12.16 5.76 -9.66
CA TYR A 56 13.60 5.90 -9.88
C TYR A 56 14.32 4.58 -9.59
N ASN A 57 15.12 4.12 -10.54
CA ASN A 57 16.00 2.94 -10.46
C ASN A 57 15.31 1.67 -9.93
N LEU A 58 14.23 1.28 -10.60
CA LEU A 58 13.46 0.10 -10.25
C LEU A 58 12.86 -0.56 -11.51
N TYR A 59 12.47 -1.82 -11.36
CA TYR A 59 11.62 -2.53 -12.32
C TYR A 59 10.18 -2.51 -11.82
N GLN A 60 9.21 -2.28 -12.70
CA GLN A 60 7.79 -2.40 -12.41
C GLN A 60 7.10 -3.26 -13.46
N SER A 61 6.33 -4.25 -13.03
CA SER A 61 5.52 -5.09 -13.92
C SER A 61 4.34 -4.32 -14.51
N LYS A 62 3.58 -4.95 -15.41
CA LYS A 62 2.28 -4.44 -15.86
C LYS A 62 1.29 -4.40 -14.70
N TYR A 63 0.17 -3.70 -14.90
CA TYR A 63 -0.88 -3.50 -13.89
C TYR A 63 -1.91 -4.64 -13.77
N ASP A 64 -1.65 -5.77 -14.39
CA ASP A 64 -2.56 -6.92 -14.48
C ASP A 64 -2.07 -8.16 -13.69
N LEU A 65 -1.15 -7.98 -12.75
CA LEU A 65 -0.52 -9.06 -12.00
C LEU A 65 -1.55 -10.01 -11.34
N HIS A 66 -2.69 -9.50 -10.86
CA HIS A 66 -3.77 -10.29 -10.25
C HIS A 66 -4.45 -11.27 -11.22
N THR A 67 -4.18 -11.18 -12.53
CA THR A 67 -4.71 -12.11 -13.56
C THR A 67 -3.78 -13.29 -13.82
N GLU A 68 -2.55 -13.23 -13.31
CA GLU A 68 -1.55 -14.28 -13.48
C GLU A 68 -1.91 -15.55 -12.70
N LYS A 69 -1.57 -16.70 -13.28
CA LYS A 69 -1.88 -18.02 -12.72
C LYS A 69 -0.67 -18.62 -12.01
N ASN A 70 -0.44 -18.18 -10.78
CA ASN A 70 0.58 -18.75 -9.88
C ASN A 70 -0.05 -18.94 -8.49
N GLU A 71 0.15 -20.08 -7.86
CA GLU A 71 -0.53 -20.41 -6.59
C GLU A 71 -0.11 -19.52 -5.43
N ALA A 72 1.18 -19.20 -5.30
CA ALA A 72 1.68 -18.31 -4.27
C ALA A 72 1.12 -16.88 -4.46
N LEU A 73 1.05 -16.41 -5.70
CA LEU A 73 0.47 -15.13 -6.03
C LEU A 73 -1.03 -15.08 -5.72
N LEU A 74 -1.78 -16.13 -6.06
CA LEU A 74 -3.21 -16.24 -5.74
C LEU A 74 -3.45 -16.23 -4.23
N SER A 75 -2.59 -16.90 -3.44
CA SER A 75 -2.64 -16.85 -1.96
C SER A 75 -2.45 -15.42 -1.45
N VAL A 76 -1.45 -14.70 -1.95
CA VAL A 76 -1.22 -13.28 -1.57
C VAL A 76 -2.37 -12.40 -1.99
N MET A 77 -2.90 -12.53 -3.21
CA MET A 77 -4.04 -11.72 -3.68
C MET A 77 -5.28 -11.96 -2.83
N LYS A 78 -5.53 -13.20 -2.40
CA LYS A 78 -6.60 -13.53 -1.46
C LYS A 78 -6.40 -12.87 -0.11
N PHE A 79 -5.19 -12.95 0.45
CA PHE A 79 -4.84 -12.28 1.71
C PHE A 79 -5.05 -10.76 1.60
N ILE A 80 -4.59 -10.12 0.52
CA ILE A 80 -4.78 -8.70 0.26
C ILE A 80 -6.27 -8.35 0.21
N ALA A 81 -7.08 -9.10 -0.56
CA ALA A 81 -8.52 -8.84 -0.66
C ALA A 81 -9.23 -8.97 0.69
N MET A 82 -8.88 -9.95 1.51
CA MET A 82 -9.46 -10.14 2.84
C MET A 82 -9.04 -9.02 3.81
N SER A 83 -7.79 -8.56 3.76
CA SER A 83 -7.31 -7.44 4.57
C SER A 83 -7.97 -6.12 4.18
N ILE A 84 -8.17 -5.88 2.89
CA ILE A 84 -8.93 -4.72 2.40
C ILE A 84 -10.38 -4.80 2.89
N LEU A 85 -11.01 -5.97 2.82
CA LEU A 85 -12.38 -6.17 3.33
C LEU A 85 -12.48 -5.84 4.82
N GLU A 86 -11.52 -6.29 5.62
CA GLU A 86 -11.44 -5.98 7.05
C GLU A 86 -11.30 -4.47 7.29
N MET A 87 -10.37 -3.83 6.55
CA MET A 87 -10.18 -2.38 6.62
C MET A 87 -11.44 -1.60 6.25
N VAL A 88 -12.15 -2.02 5.19
CA VAL A 88 -13.39 -1.38 4.75
C VAL A 88 -14.49 -1.50 5.80
N LYS A 89 -14.66 -2.68 6.41
CA LYS A 89 -15.62 -2.90 7.48
C LYS A 89 -15.34 -1.98 8.67
N LYS A 90 -14.08 -1.91 9.11
CA LYS A 90 -13.65 -1.07 10.21
C LYS A 90 -13.85 0.42 9.93
N ALA A 91 -13.47 0.87 8.73
CA ALA A 91 -13.60 2.26 8.32
C ALA A 91 -15.07 2.73 8.18
N ASN A 92 -15.99 1.81 7.93
CA ASN A 92 -17.40 2.11 7.69
C ASN A 92 -18.32 1.50 8.77
N GLU A 93 -17.80 1.19 9.95
CA GLU A 93 -18.54 0.49 11.02
C GLU A 93 -19.88 1.17 11.33
N SER A 94 -19.89 2.46 11.62
CA SER A 94 -21.13 3.22 11.92
C SER A 94 -22.12 3.19 10.75
N LYS A 95 -21.62 3.24 9.51
CA LYS A 95 -22.48 3.21 8.33
C LYS A 95 -23.09 1.84 8.08
N LEU A 96 -22.37 0.79 8.42
CA LEU A 96 -22.86 -0.59 8.33
C LEU A 96 -23.90 -0.88 9.41
N GLU A 97 -23.76 -0.30 10.61
CA GLU A 97 -24.73 -0.38 11.70
C GLU A 97 -26.08 0.30 11.34
N GLU A 98 -26.04 1.43 10.61
CA GLU A 98 -27.24 2.11 10.11
C GLU A 98 -28.07 1.28 9.13
N LEU A 99 -27.49 0.25 8.51
CA LEU A 99 -28.14 -0.59 7.50
C LEU A 99 -29.06 -1.69 8.11
N GLU A 100 -29.64 -1.44 9.28
CA GLU A 100 -30.55 -2.29 10.06
C GLU A 100 -31.02 -3.58 9.34
N ASN A 101 -30.65 -4.75 9.90
CA ASN A 101 -31.13 -6.10 9.50
C ASN A 101 -30.81 -6.58 8.05
N LYS A 102 -30.07 -5.84 7.27
CA LYS A 102 -29.53 -6.29 6.00
C LYS A 102 -28.00 -6.21 6.08
N THR A 103 -27.37 -7.33 6.38
CA THR A 103 -25.90 -7.42 6.27
C THR A 103 -25.55 -7.38 4.78
N PRO A 104 -25.23 -6.23 4.20
CA PRO A 104 -24.93 -6.16 2.77
C PRO A 104 -23.65 -6.93 2.51
N ARG A 105 -23.60 -7.64 1.41
CA ARG A 105 -22.38 -8.28 0.97
C ARG A 105 -21.44 -7.21 0.42
N ILE A 106 -20.30 -7.03 1.08
CA ILE A 106 -19.23 -6.14 0.61
C ILE A 106 -18.35 -6.94 -0.36
N ASN A 107 -18.21 -6.45 -1.59
CA ASN A 107 -17.30 -7.03 -2.57
C ASN A 107 -16.07 -6.15 -2.72
N VAL A 108 -14.89 -6.79 -2.72
CA VAL A 108 -13.60 -6.16 -3.01
C VAL A 108 -13.17 -6.58 -4.40
N HIS A 109 -13.00 -5.62 -5.29
CA HIS A 109 -12.51 -5.82 -6.65
C HIS A 109 -11.09 -5.29 -6.74
N LEU A 110 -10.12 -6.18 -6.97
CA LEU A 110 -8.76 -5.78 -7.29
C LEU A 110 -8.75 -5.30 -8.75
N THR A 111 -8.53 -4.01 -8.96
CA THR A 111 -8.66 -3.38 -10.29
C THR A 111 -7.34 -3.29 -11.02
N GLU A 112 -6.25 -3.12 -10.28
CA GLU A 112 -4.90 -3.05 -10.78
C GLU A 112 -3.96 -3.67 -9.76
N SER A 113 -2.94 -4.36 -10.22
CA SER A 113 -1.89 -4.87 -9.36
C SER A 113 -0.59 -5.02 -10.13
N TRP A 114 0.51 -4.74 -9.47
CA TRP A 114 1.85 -4.83 -10.04
C TRP A 114 2.86 -5.16 -8.95
N PHE A 115 4.01 -5.72 -9.33
CA PHE A 115 5.14 -5.79 -8.45
C PHE A 115 6.23 -4.80 -8.85
N ILE A 116 7.01 -4.38 -7.87
CA ILE A 116 8.16 -3.52 -8.04
C ILE A 116 9.37 -4.21 -7.42
N ARG A 117 10.45 -4.32 -8.19
CA ARG A 117 11.77 -4.70 -7.71
C ARG A 117 12.67 -3.48 -7.71
N TYR A 118 13.20 -3.13 -6.56
CA TYR A 118 14.04 -1.97 -6.36
C TYR A 118 15.50 -2.35 -6.49
N ASN A 119 16.25 -1.60 -7.29
CA ASN A 119 17.69 -1.60 -7.27
C ASN A 119 18.21 -0.70 -6.14
N GLN A 120 19.52 -0.74 -5.88
CA GLN A 120 20.15 0.15 -4.91
C GLN A 120 19.88 1.63 -5.23
N GLY A 121 19.41 2.39 -4.27
CA GLY A 121 18.96 3.77 -4.45
C GLY A 121 17.57 3.91 -5.06
N GLY A 122 16.93 2.80 -5.44
CA GLY A 122 15.59 2.81 -6.03
C GLY A 122 14.54 3.35 -5.07
N MET A 123 13.64 4.17 -5.59
CA MET A 123 12.54 4.77 -4.81
C MET A 123 11.34 5.12 -5.69
N VAL A 124 10.20 5.27 -5.05
CA VAL A 124 8.97 5.80 -5.64
C VAL A 124 8.72 7.19 -5.06
N TYR A 125 8.56 8.18 -5.94
CA TYR A 125 8.24 9.56 -5.55
C TYR A 125 6.83 9.67 -4.94
N PRO A 126 6.56 10.75 -4.18
CA PRO A 126 5.24 10.99 -3.63
C PRO A 126 4.16 11.06 -4.72
N HIS A 127 3.14 10.24 -4.58
CA HIS A 127 1.99 10.17 -5.48
C HIS A 127 0.74 9.71 -4.71
N ASN A 128 -0.40 9.78 -5.36
CA ASN A 128 -1.65 9.17 -4.94
C ASN A 128 -2.25 8.38 -6.10
N HIS A 129 -3.37 7.74 -5.89
CA HIS A 129 -4.01 6.90 -6.90
C HIS A 129 -5.39 7.44 -7.28
N ASP A 130 -5.70 7.39 -8.58
CA ASP A 130 -7.04 7.68 -9.11
C ASP A 130 -7.81 6.39 -9.38
N GLY A 131 -9.14 6.49 -9.48
CA GLY A 131 -9.99 5.41 -9.95
C GLY A 131 -10.14 4.21 -9.02
N CYS A 132 -9.66 4.29 -7.76
CA CYS A 132 -9.82 3.24 -6.75
C CYS A 132 -10.30 3.85 -5.42
N SER A 133 -10.65 3.02 -4.45
CA SER A 133 -11.01 3.46 -3.09
C SER A 133 -9.87 3.26 -2.12
N TRP A 134 -9.23 2.10 -2.21
CA TRP A 134 -8.14 1.69 -1.34
C TRP A 134 -6.97 1.19 -2.16
N SER A 135 -5.78 1.57 -1.74
CA SER A 135 -4.51 1.09 -2.27
C SER A 135 -3.74 0.36 -1.19
N CYS A 136 -2.85 -0.51 -1.60
CA CYS A 136 -2.02 -1.24 -0.64
C CYS A 136 -0.63 -1.55 -1.19
N VAL A 137 0.28 -1.82 -0.25
CA VAL A 137 1.66 -2.26 -0.52
C VAL A 137 1.95 -3.48 0.35
N TYR A 138 2.27 -4.61 -0.27
CA TYR A 138 2.68 -5.84 0.39
C TYR A 138 4.19 -6.06 0.20
N TYR A 139 4.91 -6.25 1.31
CA TYR A 139 6.35 -6.47 1.28
C TYR A 139 6.69 -7.94 1.12
N VAL A 140 7.23 -8.32 -0.03
CA VAL A 140 7.66 -9.69 -0.34
C VAL A 140 9.07 -9.96 0.15
N GLU A 141 10.00 -9.06 -0.18
CA GLU A 141 11.41 -9.11 0.22
C GLU A 141 11.86 -7.70 0.56
N ILE A 142 12.57 -7.52 1.67
CA ILE A 142 13.05 -6.21 2.11
C ILE A 142 14.57 -6.05 2.07
N GLY A 143 15.28 -7.14 1.69
CA GLY A 143 16.73 -7.21 1.77
C GLY A 143 17.24 -7.39 3.20
N LYS A 144 18.49 -7.82 3.33
CA LYS A 144 19.08 -8.15 4.66
C LYS A 144 19.47 -6.93 5.51
N GLU A 145 19.55 -5.75 4.91
CA GLU A 145 20.10 -4.55 5.54
C GLU A 145 19.01 -3.53 5.87
N ALA A 146 17.93 -3.99 6.50
CA ALA A 146 16.84 -3.11 6.92
C ALA A 146 17.31 -2.13 8.00
N LYS A 147 17.93 -1.04 7.60
CA LYS A 147 18.07 0.14 8.46
C LYS A 147 16.70 0.77 8.64
N LYS A 148 16.49 1.40 9.78
CA LYS A 148 15.29 2.20 10.02
C LYS A 148 15.08 3.16 8.82
N MET A 149 13.90 3.16 8.26
CA MET A 149 13.46 3.92 7.09
C MET A 149 13.95 3.41 5.72
N ASN A 150 14.91 2.48 5.63
CA ASN A 150 15.41 1.95 4.36
C ASN A 150 14.27 1.28 3.56
N GLY A 151 13.96 1.82 2.38
CA GLY A 151 12.89 1.31 1.53
C GLY A 151 11.49 1.34 2.17
N SER A 152 11.31 2.00 3.32
CA SER A 152 10.02 2.09 4.01
C SER A 152 9.05 2.98 3.27
N THR A 153 7.76 2.65 3.35
CA THR A 153 6.71 3.51 2.84
C THR A 153 6.48 4.67 3.79
N TYR A 154 6.39 5.87 3.24
CA TYR A 154 6.01 7.05 3.97
C TYR A 154 4.73 7.65 3.43
N PHE A 155 3.97 8.30 4.31
CA PHE A 155 2.73 8.99 4.01
C PHE A 155 2.89 10.46 4.34
N ILE A 156 2.42 11.32 3.45
CA ILE A 156 2.42 12.77 3.65
C ILE A 156 1.08 13.19 4.22
N ARG A 157 1.11 14.00 5.27
CA ARG A 157 -0.09 14.52 5.88
C ARG A 157 -0.95 15.29 4.87
N PRO A 158 -2.25 14.96 4.74
CA PRO A 158 -3.13 15.60 3.75
C PRO A 158 -3.52 17.04 4.10
N TYR A 159 -3.26 17.49 5.33
CA TYR A 159 -3.60 18.84 5.81
C TYR A 159 -2.37 19.69 5.94
N GLN A 160 -2.46 20.97 5.50
CA GLN A 160 -1.34 21.90 5.54
C GLN A 160 -1.33 22.75 6.81
N GLY A 161 -0.13 23.19 7.19
CA GLY A 161 0.12 24.43 7.87
C GLY A 161 -0.02 24.46 9.38
N PHE A 162 1.09 24.14 10.08
CA PHE A 162 1.25 24.54 11.48
C PHE A 162 2.57 25.27 11.64
N SER A 163 2.55 26.33 12.46
CA SER A 163 3.76 26.98 12.89
C SER A 163 4.53 26.07 13.83
N LYS A 164 5.78 25.75 13.52
CA LYS A 164 6.69 25.00 14.41
C LYS A 164 7.01 25.78 15.70
N PHE A 165 6.69 27.07 15.73
CA PHE A 165 6.96 27.96 16.84
C PHE A 165 5.74 28.15 17.76
N ASP A 166 4.61 27.59 17.43
CA ASP A 166 3.37 27.66 18.21
C ASP A 166 3.06 26.28 18.81
N PHE A 167 3.13 26.17 20.13
CA PHE A 167 2.85 24.93 20.86
C PHE A 167 1.39 24.47 20.67
N GLY A 168 0.45 25.37 20.41
CA GLY A 168 -0.96 25.04 20.20
C GLY A 168 -1.20 24.08 19.03
N GLY A 169 -0.29 24.06 18.02
CA GLY A 169 -0.33 23.14 16.90
C GLY A 169 0.57 21.92 17.02
N SER A 170 1.25 21.73 18.15
CA SER A 170 2.31 20.70 18.29
C SER A 170 1.82 19.26 18.10
N TYR A 171 0.54 18.95 18.34
CA TYR A 171 -0.07 17.63 18.09
C TYR A 171 -0.12 17.28 16.58
N MET A 172 0.12 18.25 15.70
CA MET A 172 0.11 18.13 14.23
C MET A 172 1.50 18.31 13.58
N LEU A 173 2.58 18.28 14.35
CA LEU A 173 3.93 18.60 13.85
C LEU A 173 4.50 17.57 12.88
N ASN A 174 4.02 16.33 12.88
CA ASN A 174 4.52 15.29 11.99
C ASN A 174 3.94 15.48 10.59
N ASP A 175 4.73 16.04 9.67
CA ASP A 175 4.35 16.22 8.27
C ASP A 175 4.38 14.90 7.48
N GLN A 176 5.15 13.93 7.97
CA GLN A 176 5.34 12.63 7.36
C GLN A 176 5.27 11.53 8.42
N MET A 177 4.55 10.47 8.10
CA MET A 177 4.53 9.23 8.87
C MET A 177 5.24 8.13 8.09
N VAL A 178 6.15 7.41 8.74
CA VAL A 178 6.89 6.31 8.13
C VAL A 178 6.50 5.01 8.79
N LEU A 179 6.08 4.03 7.98
CA LEU A 179 5.83 2.67 8.42
C LEU A 179 6.96 1.77 7.92
N ASN A 180 7.67 1.16 8.86
CA ASN A 180 8.83 0.32 8.55
C ASN A 180 8.45 -0.84 7.64
N ALA A 181 9.30 -1.12 6.66
CA ALA A 181 9.19 -2.31 5.84
C ALA A 181 9.45 -3.57 6.68
N GLU A 182 8.59 -4.57 6.55
CA GLU A 182 8.71 -5.90 7.14
C GLU A 182 8.17 -6.94 6.16
N GLU A 183 8.86 -8.04 6.01
CA GLU A 183 8.41 -9.11 5.11
C GLU A 183 7.08 -9.71 5.58
N GLY A 184 6.17 -9.94 4.65
CA GLY A 184 4.82 -10.39 4.93
C GLY A 184 3.85 -9.31 5.41
N LYS A 185 4.33 -8.07 5.64
CA LYS A 185 3.47 -6.95 6.00
C LYS A 185 2.72 -6.40 4.79
N LEU A 186 1.47 -6.05 5.00
CA LEU A 186 0.61 -5.32 4.07
C LEU A 186 0.21 -4.00 4.71
N LEU A 187 0.40 -2.90 4.00
CA LEU A 187 -0.17 -1.59 4.32
C LEU A 187 -1.40 -1.37 3.45
N VAL A 188 -2.54 -1.01 4.06
CA VAL A 188 -3.78 -0.64 3.35
C VAL A 188 -4.13 0.80 3.70
N PHE A 189 -4.35 1.64 2.70
CA PHE A 189 -4.58 3.07 2.87
C PHE A 189 -5.53 3.63 1.80
N PRO A 190 -6.21 4.77 2.07
CA PRO A 190 -7.11 5.37 1.10
C PRO A 190 -6.34 5.95 -0.09
N ASN A 191 -6.94 5.88 -1.27
CA ASN A 191 -6.34 6.26 -2.54
C ASN A 191 -5.82 7.70 -2.60
N TYR A 192 -6.48 8.63 -1.90
CA TYR A 192 -6.12 10.06 -1.88
C TYR A 192 -4.86 10.38 -1.07
N LEU A 193 -4.38 9.44 -0.24
CA LEU A 193 -3.25 9.67 0.66
C LEU A 193 -1.94 9.66 -0.13
N TYR A 194 -1.27 10.81 -0.18
CA TYR A 194 0.04 10.92 -0.81
C TYR A 194 1.07 10.08 -0.06
N HIS A 195 1.75 9.22 -0.81
CA HIS A 195 2.74 8.31 -0.26
C HIS A 195 3.87 8.06 -1.26
N GLY A 196 4.98 7.55 -0.76
CA GLY A 196 6.13 7.17 -1.55
C GLY A 196 6.99 6.16 -0.79
N SER A 197 8.17 5.83 -1.32
CA SER A 197 9.14 5.03 -0.60
C SER A 197 10.45 5.76 -0.41
N HIS A 198 11.08 5.59 0.75
CA HIS A 198 12.46 6.01 0.94
C HIS A 198 13.37 5.23 -0.01
N PRO A 199 14.53 5.81 -0.40
CA PRO A 199 15.52 5.09 -1.18
C PRO A 199 15.89 3.76 -0.53
N PHE A 200 16.00 2.73 -1.35
CA PHE A 200 16.44 1.42 -0.90
C PHE A 200 17.98 1.33 -0.97
N GLU A 201 18.59 1.12 0.18
CA GLU A 201 20.04 0.92 0.30
C GLU A 201 20.31 -0.52 0.75
N GLY A 202 20.56 -1.42 -0.18
CA GLY A 202 20.83 -2.82 0.14
C GLY A 202 21.52 -3.55 -0.99
N SER A 203 22.23 -4.64 -0.65
CA SER A 203 22.90 -5.52 -1.60
C SER A 203 22.01 -6.61 -2.16
N LYS A 204 20.80 -6.79 -1.62
CA LYS A 204 19.79 -7.74 -2.07
C LYS A 204 18.54 -7.01 -2.50
N ASP A 205 17.73 -7.71 -3.28
CA ASP A 205 16.49 -7.18 -3.81
C ASP A 205 15.51 -6.72 -2.72
N ARG A 206 14.81 -5.64 -2.99
CA ARG A 206 13.58 -5.27 -2.31
C ARG A 206 12.44 -5.45 -3.30
N ILE A 207 11.45 -6.25 -2.93
CA ILE A 207 10.30 -6.56 -3.79
C ILE A 207 9.02 -6.25 -3.03
N VAL A 208 8.12 -5.50 -3.66
CA VAL A 208 6.76 -5.26 -3.15
C VAL A 208 5.72 -5.58 -4.21
N ILE A 209 4.51 -5.90 -3.76
CA ILE A 209 3.30 -5.95 -4.59
C ILE A 209 2.43 -4.76 -4.20
N SER A 210 2.00 -3.99 -5.19
CA SER A 210 1.03 -2.91 -5.02
C SER A 210 -0.30 -3.30 -5.67
N VAL A 211 -1.40 -2.90 -5.04
CA VAL A 211 -2.75 -3.21 -5.54
C VAL A 211 -3.68 -2.03 -5.33
N ASN A 212 -4.50 -1.76 -6.33
CA ASN A 212 -5.63 -0.83 -6.27
C ASN A 212 -6.94 -1.61 -6.23
N SER A 213 -7.92 -1.13 -5.46
CA SER A 213 -9.21 -1.80 -5.30
C SER A 213 -10.40 -0.86 -5.34
N LYS A 214 -11.52 -1.39 -5.85
CA LYS A 214 -12.85 -0.78 -5.75
C LYS A 214 -13.74 -1.62 -4.84
N ILE A 215 -14.66 -0.96 -4.18
CA ILE A 215 -15.57 -1.59 -3.23
C ILE A 215 -16.99 -1.31 -3.67
N ASP A 216 -17.82 -2.34 -3.70
CA ASP A 216 -19.27 -2.20 -3.89
C ASP A 216 -20.07 -2.99 -2.83
N LEU A 217 -21.31 -2.58 -2.67
CA LEU A 217 -22.28 -3.27 -1.82
C LEU A 217 -23.30 -3.97 -2.70
N GLN A 218 -23.42 -5.29 -2.56
CA GLN A 218 -24.57 -6.01 -3.10
C GLN A 218 -25.78 -5.78 -2.19
N LYS A 219 -26.82 -5.23 -2.79
CA LYS A 219 -28.13 -5.06 -2.15
C LYS A 219 -28.89 -6.38 -2.04
#